data_c60185e2469362411f6b437dbadd660f
#
_entry.id   c60185e2469362411f6b437dbadd660f
#
_cell.length_a   1.000
_cell.length_b   1.000
_cell.length_c   1.000
_cell.angle_alpha   90.00
_cell.angle_beta   90.00
_cell.angle_gamma   90.00
#
_symmetry.space_group_name_H-M   'P 1'
#
loop_
_entity.id
_entity.type
_entity.pdbx_description
1 polymer ?
#
loop_
_entity_poly.entity_id
_entity_poly.type
_entity_poly.pdbx_seq_one_letter_code
_entity_poly.pdbx_strand_id
1 'polypeptide(L)'
;PIAYSNGFNPHIVMSFASALSSGIPGDAELLDVSLKGEATAEECMAAMNRVLPPALQVSRVRMVDDRFPKVSAALRQAEYTITLRGGGACAIASALPAFLAQEEIMALRKTKRSETMVNIRPMSHALTARTDEEKNTAVLTARVSFVEAATLKPDLLVESLCAFAGAQPERCEIRRTCLLGEKDGQSVPLIDL
;
A
#
# COMPACT_ATOMS: atom_id res chain seq x y z
N PRO A 1 23.81 14.64 9.57
CA PRO A 1 23.55 13.57 10.56
C PRO A 1 22.06 13.44 10.87
N ILE A 2 21.58 12.21 11.13
CA ILE A 2 20.18 11.95 11.53
C ILE A 2 19.92 12.57 12.91
N ALA A 3 18.72 13.13 13.10
CA ALA A 3 18.28 13.68 14.38
C ALA A 3 17.84 12.56 15.33
N TYR A 4 18.06 12.79 16.61
CA TYR A 4 17.59 11.93 17.71
C TYR A 4 16.59 12.69 18.57
N SER A 5 15.64 11.97 19.15
CA SER A 5 14.70 12.53 20.11
C SER A 5 15.40 13.01 21.38
N ASN A 6 14.80 13.99 22.03
CA ASN A 6 15.24 14.42 23.35
C ASN A 6 14.73 13.43 24.41
N GLY A 7 15.56 13.12 25.43
CA GLY A 7 15.16 12.27 26.54
C GLY A 7 16.26 11.33 27.02
N PHE A 8 15.93 10.50 27.97
CA PHE A 8 16.88 9.60 28.64
C PHE A 8 17.37 8.47 27.71
N ASN A 9 16.53 8.04 26.74
CA ASN A 9 16.88 7.09 25.70
C ASN A 9 16.60 7.73 24.33
N PRO A 10 17.60 8.40 23.71
CA PRO A 10 17.41 9.01 22.40
C PRO A 10 17.17 7.97 21.30
N HIS A 11 16.09 8.16 20.54
CA HIS A 11 15.78 7.35 19.36
C HIS A 11 15.92 8.19 18.10
N ILE A 12 16.26 7.54 16.97
CA ILE A 12 16.26 8.18 15.65
C ILE A 12 14.85 8.76 15.39
N VAL A 13 14.79 10.04 15.00
CA VAL A 13 13.52 10.68 14.61
C VAL A 13 13.20 10.26 13.18
N MET A 14 12.46 9.17 13.06
CA MET A 14 12.09 8.52 11.82
C MET A 14 10.66 8.00 11.92
N SER A 15 9.88 8.11 10.85
CA SER A 15 8.49 7.64 10.79
C SER A 15 8.16 7.08 9.41
N PHE A 16 7.71 5.84 9.35
CA PHE A 16 7.18 5.26 8.10
C PHE A 16 5.79 5.81 7.80
N ALA A 17 5.48 5.96 6.52
CA ALA A 17 4.14 6.35 6.08
C ALA A 17 3.08 5.35 6.57
N SER A 18 3.40 4.07 6.54
CA SER A 18 2.54 2.99 7.00
C SER A 18 3.36 1.71 7.22
N ALA A 19 2.93 0.90 8.17
CA ALA A 19 3.46 -0.46 8.30
C ALA A 19 3.08 -1.30 7.08
N LEU A 20 4.02 -2.10 6.61
CA LEU A 20 3.79 -3.13 5.59
C LEU A 20 3.51 -4.46 6.28
N SER A 21 2.47 -5.17 5.86
CA SER A 21 2.15 -6.49 6.43
C SER A 21 3.26 -7.50 6.11
N SER A 22 3.59 -8.37 7.05
CA SER A 22 4.57 -9.43 6.84
C SER A 22 4.20 -10.31 5.64
N GLY A 23 5.19 -10.57 4.78
CA GLY A 23 4.99 -11.36 3.56
C GLY A 23 4.51 -10.58 2.34
N ILE A 24 4.18 -9.31 2.48
CA ILE A 24 3.86 -8.42 1.35
C ILE A 24 5.11 -7.60 1.01
N PRO A 25 5.70 -7.73 -0.17
CA PRO A 25 6.74 -6.84 -0.64
C PRO A 25 6.19 -5.45 -1.00
N GLY A 26 7.00 -4.41 -0.84
CA GLY A 26 6.69 -3.04 -1.22
C GLY A 26 7.72 -2.48 -2.19
N ASP A 27 7.26 -1.79 -3.25
CA ASP A 27 8.15 -1.19 -4.25
C ASP A 27 8.42 0.30 -3.98
N ALA A 28 7.53 0.98 -3.27
CA ALA A 28 7.59 2.42 -3.03
C ALA A 28 7.17 2.78 -1.60
N GLU A 29 7.89 2.19 -0.63
CA GLU A 29 7.70 2.51 0.77
C GLU A 29 8.32 3.88 1.11
N LEU A 30 7.63 4.68 1.91
CA LEU A 30 8.10 6.00 2.30
C LEU A 30 8.32 6.10 3.80
N LEU A 31 9.32 6.91 4.14
CA LEU A 31 9.57 7.31 5.51
C LEU A 31 10.06 8.76 5.57
N ASP A 32 9.70 9.45 6.65
CA ASP A 32 10.32 10.70 7.05
C ASP A 32 11.53 10.44 7.92
N VAL A 33 12.61 11.20 7.69
CA VAL A 33 13.80 11.19 8.53
C VAL A 33 14.16 12.64 8.85
N SER A 34 14.23 12.97 10.13
CA SER A 34 14.71 14.30 10.55
C SER A 34 16.23 14.36 10.54
N LEU A 35 16.77 15.47 10.07
CA LEU A 35 18.22 15.71 10.00
C LEU A 35 18.66 16.77 11.03
N LYS A 36 19.89 16.66 11.50
CA LYS A 36 20.59 17.73 12.20
C LYS A 36 21.53 18.42 11.23
N GLY A 37 21.24 19.68 10.92
CA GLY A 37 22.01 20.49 9.97
C GLY A 37 21.55 20.29 8.53
N GLU A 38 22.25 20.95 7.62
CA GLU A 38 21.94 20.99 6.21
C GLU A 38 22.51 19.77 5.49
N ALA A 39 21.81 19.25 4.51
CA ALA A 39 22.24 18.23 3.57
C ALA A 39 21.39 18.31 2.31
N THR A 40 21.93 17.88 1.18
CA THR A 40 21.14 17.77 -0.06
C THR A 40 20.45 16.41 -0.14
N ALA A 41 19.45 16.29 -1.02
CA ALA A 41 18.76 15.03 -1.28
C ALA A 41 19.73 13.95 -1.78
N GLU A 42 20.67 14.32 -2.65
CA GLU A 42 21.69 13.46 -3.22
C GLU A 42 22.65 12.93 -2.15
N GLU A 43 23.10 13.79 -1.25
CA GLU A 43 23.95 13.41 -0.13
C GLU A 43 23.25 12.43 0.81
N CYS A 44 21.98 12.69 1.13
CA CYS A 44 21.15 11.81 1.95
C CYS A 44 20.98 10.44 1.28
N MET A 45 20.60 10.41 0.00
CA MET A 45 20.42 9.18 -0.76
C MET A 45 21.72 8.37 -0.83
N ALA A 46 22.84 9.01 -1.16
CA ALA A 46 24.14 8.36 -1.24
C ALA A 46 24.59 7.79 0.13
N ALA A 47 24.40 8.55 1.21
CA ALA A 47 24.76 8.12 2.55
C ALA A 47 23.93 6.90 3.00
N MET A 48 22.64 6.88 2.73
CA MET A 48 21.75 5.75 3.05
C MET A 48 22.11 4.52 2.22
N ASN A 49 22.25 4.66 0.91
CA ASN A 49 22.51 3.55 0.00
C ASN A 49 23.89 2.89 0.21
N ARG A 50 24.84 3.61 0.81
CA ARG A 50 26.14 3.04 1.16
C ARG A 50 26.06 1.98 2.27
N VAL A 51 25.03 2.06 3.14
CA VAL A 51 24.88 1.18 4.31
C VAL A 51 23.69 0.23 4.22
N LEU A 52 22.73 0.53 3.34
CA LEU A 52 21.57 -0.32 3.13
C LEU A 52 21.89 -1.52 2.24
N PRO A 53 21.27 -2.69 2.51
CA PRO A 53 21.42 -3.84 1.64
C PRO A 53 20.84 -3.58 0.25
N PRO A 54 21.30 -4.28 -0.82
CA PRO A 54 20.82 -4.05 -2.19
C PRO A 54 19.31 -4.13 -2.39
N ALA A 55 18.63 -4.93 -1.58
CA ALA A 55 17.17 -5.09 -1.62
C ALA A 55 16.38 -3.92 -1.00
N LEU A 56 17.06 -2.99 -0.30
CA LEU A 56 16.43 -1.86 0.41
C LEU A 56 17.04 -0.52 0.00
N GLN A 57 17.36 -0.35 -1.26
CA GLN A 57 17.95 0.89 -1.75
C GLN A 57 16.93 2.02 -1.79
N VAL A 58 17.35 3.22 -1.40
CA VAL A 58 16.58 4.45 -1.55
C VAL A 58 16.67 4.90 -3.00
N SER A 59 15.53 4.95 -3.66
CA SER A 59 15.42 5.36 -5.06
C SER A 59 15.20 6.86 -5.23
N ARG A 60 14.64 7.54 -4.20
CA ARG A 60 14.31 8.95 -4.25
C ARG A 60 14.33 9.57 -2.86
N VAL A 61 14.84 10.79 -2.76
CA VAL A 61 14.78 11.63 -1.56
C VAL A 61 14.20 12.97 -1.95
N ARG A 62 13.33 13.50 -1.10
CA ARG A 62 12.81 14.87 -1.19
C ARG A 62 13.08 15.59 0.12
N MET A 63 13.69 16.75 0.02
CA MET A 63 13.86 17.63 1.17
C MET A 63 12.57 18.43 1.38
N VAL A 64 12.10 18.45 2.60
CA VAL A 64 10.89 19.19 3.01
C VAL A 64 11.21 19.99 4.27
N ASP A 65 10.48 21.06 4.51
CA ASP A 65 10.59 21.83 5.75
C ASP A 65 9.76 21.22 6.88
N ASP A 66 9.97 21.70 8.11
CA ASP A 66 9.27 21.19 9.31
C ASP A 66 7.75 21.44 9.31
N ARG A 67 7.23 22.25 8.39
CA ARG A 67 5.80 22.53 8.23
C ARG A 67 5.12 21.52 7.33
N PHE A 68 5.90 20.76 6.56
CA PHE A 68 5.34 19.71 5.71
C PHE A 68 4.69 18.63 6.59
N PRO A 69 3.47 18.19 6.27
CA PRO A 69 2.79 17.16 7.06
C PRO A 69 3.59 15.86 7.01
N LYS A 70 3.62 15.14 8.14
CA LYS A 70 4.22 13.80 8.17
C LYS A 70 3.61 12.92 7.09
N VAL A 71 4.42 12.12 6.43
CA VAL A 71 3.95 11.22 5.36
C VAL A 71 2.82 10.30 5.81
N SER A 72 2.81 9.87 7.07
CA SER A 72 1.72 9.07 7.65
C SER A 72 0.39 9.85 7.75
N ALA A 73 0.43 11.16 7.99
CA ALA A 73 -0.76 12.00 8.05
C ALA A 73 -1.28 12.39 6.67
N ALA A 74 -0.40 12.44 5.67
CA ALA A 74 -0.75 12.75 4.28
C ALA A 74 -1.25 11.54 3.48
N LEU A 75 -1.04 10.33 3.98
CA LEU A 75 -1.45 9.08 3.32
C LEU A 75 -2.99 8.97 3.23
N ARG A 76 -3.50 8.66 2.03
CA ARG A 76 -4.93 8.50 1.74
C ARG A 76 -5.27 7.17 1.11
N GLN A 77 -4.43 6.69 0.20
CA GLN A 77 -4.69 5.47 -0.57
C GLN A 77 -3.40 4.68 -0.76
N ALA A 78 -3.55 3.40 -1.07
CA ALA A 78 -2.44 2.54 -1.48
C ALA A 78 -2.81 1.79 -2.75
N GLU A 79 -1.83 1.57 -3.60
CA GLU A 79 -1.96 0.71 -4.78
C GLU A 79 -1.27 -0.62 -4.55
N TYR A 80 -1.91 -1.66 -5.05
CA TYR A 80 -1.43 -3.03 -5.00
C TYR A 80 -1.50 -3.68 -6.37
N THR A 81 -0.49 -4.48 -6.67
CA THR A 81 -0.57 -5.51 -7.70
C THR A 81 -0.81 -6.84 -7.02
N ILE A 82 -1.85 -7.54 -7.47
CA ILE A 82 -2.28 -8.84 -6.95
C ILE A 82 -2.21 -9.85 -8.08
N THR A 83 -1.35 -10.84 -7.95
CA THR A 83 -1.18 -11.91 -8.94
C THR A 83 -1.85 -13.18 -8.42
N LEU A 84 -2.86 -13.65 -9.15
CA LEU A 84 -3.57 -14.89 -8.90
C LEU A 84 -3.08 -15.93 -9.89
N ARG A 85 -2.78 -17.15 -9.43
CA ARG A 85 -2.28 -18.24 -10.29
C ARG A 85 -3.06 -19.53 -10.03
N GLY A 86 -3.27 -20.26 -11.11
CA GLY A 86 -3.95 -21.55 -11.08
C GLY A 86 -5.41 -21.48 -10.62
N GLY A 87 -6.05 -22.62 -10.46
CA GLY A 87 -7.43 -22.73 -10.00
C GLY A 87 -8.39 -21.85 -10.77
N GLY A 88 -9.11 -20.96 -10.05
CA GLY A 88 -10.10 -20.07 -10.63
C GLY A 88 -9.57 -18.65 -10.98
N ALA A 89 -8.26 -18.44 -11.19
CA ALA A 89 -7.68 -17.11 -11.35
C ALA A 89 -8.37 -16.27 -12.44
N CYS A 90 -8.56 -16.83 -13.63
CA CYS A 90 -9.24 -16.13 -14.73
C CYS A 90 -10.73 -15.92 -14.46
N ALA A 91 -11.41 -16.87 -13.80
CA ALA A 91 -12.81 -16.72 -13.41
C ALA A 91 -12.99 -15.60 -12.38
N ILE A 92 -12.09 -15.50 -11.38
CA ILE A 92 -12.06 -14.43 -10.39
C ILE A 92 -11.90 -13.07 -11.07
N ALA A 93 -10.96 -12.95 -12.01
CA ALA A 93 -10.76 -11.72 -12.78
C ALA A 93 -11.97 -11.34 -13.65
N SER A 94 -12.60 -12.32 -14.26
CA SER A 94 -13.81 -12.12 -15.10
C SER A 94 -15.02 -11.68 -14.28
N ALA A 95 -15.08 -12.04 -13.01
CA ALA A 95 -16.15 -11.61 -12.09
C ALA A 95 -16.01 -10.14 -11.62
N LEU A 96 -14.85 -9.52 -11.82
CA LEU A 96 -14.54 -8.18 -11.31
C LEU A 96 -15.54 -7.09 -11.72
N PRO A 97 -16.00 -6.98 -12.98
CA PRO A 97 -16.97 -5.97 -13.36
C PRO A 97 -18.29 -6.10 -12.60
N ALA A 98 -18.82 -7.33 -12.46
CA ALA A 98 -20.04 -7.59 -11.71
C ALA A 98 -19.87 -7.37 -10.20
N PHE A 99 -18.69 -7.71 -9.65
CA PHE A 99 -18.34 -7.42 -8.27
C PHE A 99 -18.37 -5.91 -7.98
N LEU A 100 -17.79 -5.09 -8.86
CA LEU A 100 -17.74 -3.63 -8.72
C LEU A 100 -19.10 -2.94 -9.02
N ALA A 101 -20.00 -3.59 -9.71
CA ALA A 101 -21.33 -3.06 -10.00
C ALA A 101 -22.27 -3.10 -8.78
N GLN A 102 -21.90 -3.83 -7.71
CA GLN A 102 -22.69 -3.86 -6.49
C GLN A 102 -22.66 -2.49 -5.80
N GLU A 103 -23.80 -2.06 -5.26
CA GLU A 103 -23.91 -0.84 -4.45
C GLU A 103 -23.16 -0.97 -3.13
N GLU A 104 -23.22 -2.17 -2.53
CA GLU A 104 -22.53 -2.52 -1.29
C GLU A 104 -21.79 -3.83 -1.44
N ILE A 105 -20.60 -3.90 -0.88
CA ILE A 105 -19.80 -5.13 -0.78
C ILE A 105 -19.50 -5.34 0.69
N MET A 106 -20.30 -6.18 1.34
CA MET A 106 -20.16 -6.48 2.77
C MET A 106 -19.11 -7.55 2.99
N ALA A 107 -18.08 -7.24 3.79
CA ALA A 107 -16.99 -8.14 4.12
C ALA A 107 -16.78 -8.23 5.63
N LEU A 108 -16.41 -9.41 6.12
CA LEU A 108 -16.13 -9.64 7.53
C LEU A 108 -14.69 -9.27 7.86
N ARG A 109 -14.52 -8.10 8.46
CA ARG A 109 -13.21 -7.66 8.98
C ARG A 109 -12.93 -8.32 10.32
N LYS A 110 -11.90 -9.15 10.36
CA LYS A 110 -11.43 -9.80 11.58
C LYS A 110 -10.23 -9.06 12.16
N THR A 111 -10.29 -8.77 13.45
CA THR A 111 -9.17 -8.25 14.24
C THR A 111 -8.91 -9.20 15.41
N LYS A 112 -7.82 -8.99 16.16
CA LYS A 112 -7.53 -9.77 17.36
C LYS A 112 -8.62 -9.67 18.44
N ARG A 113 -9.48 -8.65 18.40
CA ARG A 113 -10.45 -8.33 19.46
C ARG A 113 -11.89 -8.33 19.00
N SER A 114 -12.16 -8.28 17.70
CA SER A 114 -13.52 -8.15 17.16
C SER A 114 -13.63 -8.68 15.75
N GLU A 115 -14.83 -9.08 15.40
CA GLU A 115 -15.28 -9.34 14.03
C GLU A 115 -16.38 -8.33 13.70
N THR A 116 -16.27 -7.65 12.57
CA THR A 116 -17.23 -6.60 12.20
C THR A 116 -17.48 -6.66 10.70
N MET A 117 -18.76 -6.62 10.31
CA MET A 117 -19.15 -6.44 8.91
C MET A 117 -18.87 -5.00 8.49
N VAL A 118 -18.16 -4.85 7.37
CA VAL A 118 -17.81 -3.54 6.80
C VAL A 118 -18.17 -3.52 5.33
N ASN A 119 -18.71 -2.39 4.85
CA ASN A 119 -18.89 -2.17 3.43
C ASN A 119 -17.55 -1.72 2.82
N ILE A 120 -16.95 -2.57 1.99
CA ILE A 120 -15.66 -2.28 1.35
C ILE A 120 -15.82 -1.61 -0.01
N ARG A 121 -17.04 -1.49 -0.55
CA ARG A 121 -17.27 -0.86 -1.86
C ARG A 121 -16.77 0.58 -1.94
N PRO A 122 -17.07 1.49 -0.99
CA PRO A 122 -16.55 2.85 -1.01
C PRO A 122 -15.05 2.96 -0.76
N MET A 123 -14.42 1.90 -0.23
CA MET A 123 -12.97 1.85 -0.01
C MET A 123 -12.19 1.33 -1.22
N SER A 124 -12.91 0.87 -2.26
CA SER A 124 -12.34 0.32 -3.50
C SER A 124 -12.44 1.37 -4.61
N HIS A 125 -11.38 2.15 -4.81
CA HIS A 125 -11.40 3.32 -5.70
C HIS A 125 -11.21 2.94 -7.17
N ALA A 126 -10.26 2.06 -7.47
CA ALA A 126 -10.02 1.56 -8.82
C ALA A 126 -9.52 0.12 -8.76
N LEU A 127 -10.15 -0.75 -9.53
CA LEU A 127 -9.74 -2.12 -9.72
C LEU A 127 -9.78 -2.45 -11.21
N THR A 128 -8.69 -3.01 -11.70
CA THR A 128 -8.58 -3.53 -13.06
C THR A 128 -7.99 -4.93 -13.02
N ALA A 129 -8.26 -5.72 -14.05
CA ALA A 129 -7.70 -7.07 -14.18
C ALA A 129 -7.19 -7.30 -15.59
N ARG A 130 -6.13 -8.09 -15.70
CA ARG A 130 -5.60 -8.67 -16.93
C ARG A 130 -5.45 -10.17 -16.72
N THR A 131 -5.81 -10.96 -17.73
CA THR A 131 -5.74 -12.43 -17.68
C THR A 131 -4.79 -12.97 -18.73
N ASP A 132 -4.16 -14.08 -18.40
CA ASP A 132 -3.42 -14.94 -19.31
C ASP A 132 -4.02 -16.34 -19.16
N GLU A 133 -4.91 -16.70 -20.07
CA GLU A 133 -5.66 -17.97 -20.01
C GLU A 133 -4.75 -19.19 -20.21
N GLU A 134 -3.71 -19.07 -21.04
CA GLU A 134 -2.77 -20.16 -21.29
C GLU A 134 -2.02 -20.54 -20.01
N LYS A 135 -1.66 -19.54 -19.20
CA LYS A 135 -0.97 -19.74 -17.91
C LYS A 135 -1.92 -19.83 -16.72
N ASN A 136 -3.24 -19.71 -16.96
CA ASN A 136 -4.24 -19.62 -15.90
C ASN A 136 -3.80 -18.62 -14.79
N THR A 137 -3.50 -17.41 -15.22
CA THR A 137 -2.99 -16.33 -14.34
C THR A 137 -3.82 -15.07 -14.54
N ALA A 138 -4.12 -14.39 -13.45
CA ALA A 138 -4.72 -13.06 -13.47
C ALA A 138 -3.87 -12.08 -12.66
N VAL A 139 -3.72 -10.87 -13.17
CA VAL A 139 -3.07 -9.77 -12.47
C VAL A 139 -4.09 -8.66 -12.27
N LEU A 140 -4.38 -8.37 -11.02
CA LEU A 140 -5.24 -7.26 -10.64
C LEU A 140 -4.38 -6.08 -10.18
N THR A 141 -4.80 -4.87 -10.56
CA THR A 141 -4.30 -3.63 -9.97
C THR A 141 -5.42 -3.03 -9.15
N ALA A 142 -5.16 -2.78 -7.87
CA ALA A 142 -6.14 -2.30 -6.93
C ALA A 142 -5.66 -1.01 -6.25
N ARG A 143 -6.47 0.04 -6.31
CA ARG A 143 -6.31 1.27 -5.52
C ARG A 143 -7.37 1.28 -4.44
N VAL A 144 -6.94 1.32 -3.19
CA VAL A 144 -7.82 1.19 -2.03
C VAL A 144 -7.57 2.29 -1.01
N SER A 145 -8.59 2.58 -0.20
CA SER A 145 -8.46 3.53 0.92
C SER A 145 -7.42 3.07 1.94
N PHE A 146 -6.64 4.03 2.40
CA PHE A 146 -5.63 3.84 3.44
C PHE A 146 -5.66 4.99 4.44
N VAL A 147 -6.81 5.17 5.10
CA VAL A 147 -7.00 6.16 6.18
C VAL A 147 -7.44 5.43 7.45
N GLU A 148 -7.14 5.99 8.62
CA GLU A 148 -7.26 5.31 9.92
C GLU A 148 -8.61 4.61 10.13
N ALA A 149 -9.72 5.28 9.82
CA ALA A 149 -11.07 4.71 10.00
C ALA A 149 -11.54 3.82 8.84
N ALA A 150 -10.94 3.94 7.66
CA ALA A 150 -11.39 3.32 6.42
C ALA A 150 -10.26 2.68 5.62
N THR A 151 -9.39 1.95 6.27
CA THR A 151 -8.33 1.18 5.60
C THR A 151 -8.89 -0.14 5.08
N LEU A 152 -8.72 -0.39 3.78
CA LEU A 152 -9.02 -1.68 3.16
C LEU A 152 -7.71 -2.46 2.95
N LYS A 153 -7.61 -3.60 3.64
CA LYS A 153 -6.51 -4.52 3.42
C LYS A 153 -6.70 -5.29 2.11
N PRO A 154 -5.66 -5.49 1.31
CA PRO A 154 -5.77 -6.20 0.03
C PRO A 154 -6.21 -7.65 0.19
N ASP A 155 -5.84 -8.32 1.30
CA ASP A 155 -6.31 -9.68 1.59
C ASP A 155 -7.84 -9.75 1.68
N LEU A 156 -8.47 -8.81 2.42
CA LEU A 156 -9.91 -8.76 2.57
C LEU A 156 -10.63 -8.50 1.22
N LEU A 157 -10.03 -7.68 0.36
CA LEU A 157 -10.53 -7.44 -0.99
C LEU A 157 -10.49 -8.71 -1.84
N VAL A 158 -9.36 -9.42 -1.81
CA VAL A 158 -9.19 -10.68 -2.56
C VAL A 158 -10.16 -11.75 -2.05
N GLU A 159 -10.25 -11.95 -0.74
CA GLU A 159 -11.19 -12.89 -0.12
C GLU A 159 -12.63 -12.62 -0.55
N SER A 160 -13.04 -11.34 -0.54
CA SER A 160 -14.39 -10.94 -0.94
C SER A 160 -14.65 -11.18 -2.42
N LEU A 161 -13.68 -10.90 -3.29
CA LEU A 161 -13.80 -11.14 -4.74
C LEU A 161 -13.82 -12.64 -5.04
N CYS A 162 -13.00 -13.44 -4.38
CA CYS A 162 -12.98 -14.91 -4.51
C CYS A 162 -14.33 -15.53 -4.08
N ALA A 163 -14.87 -15.05 -2.96
CA ALA A 163 -16.19 -15.50 -2.47
C ALA A 163 -17.31 -15.14 -3.46
N PHE A 164 -17.28 -13.93 -4.02
CA PHE A 164 -18.24 -13.49 -5.04
C PHE A 164 -18.14 -14.32 -6.33
N ALA A 165 -16.92 -14.60 -6.78
CA ALA A 165 -16.67 -15.40 -7.97
C ALA A 165 -16.98 -16.90 -7.79
N GLY A 166 -17.13 -17.37 -6.54
CA GLY A 166 -17.25 -18.79 -6.23
C GLY A 166 -16.02 -19.62 -6.59
N ALA A 167 -14.84 -18.99 -6.61
CA ALA A 167 -13.59 -19.60 -7.08
C ALA A 167 -12.43 -19.23 -6.16
N GLN A 168 -11.39 -20.06 -6.15
CA GLN A 168 -10.17 -19.83 -5.36
C GLN A 168 -8.94 -20.02 -6.25
N PRO A 169 -7.93 -19.14 -6.16
CA PRO A 169 -6.66 -19.36 -6.83
C PRO A 169 -5.82 -20.37 -6.03
N GLU A 170 -4.93 -21.08 -6.69
CA GLU A 170 -3.94 -21.94 -6.01
C GLU A 170 -2.89 -21.12 -5.29
N ARG A 171 -2.54 -19.95 -5.85
CA ARG A 171 -1.57 -19.03 -5.26
C ARG A 171 -2.02 -17.58 -5.48
N CYS A 172 -1.90 -16.79 -4.41
CA CYS A 172 -2.13 -15.35 -4.42
C CYS A 172 -0.86 -14.65 -3.94
N GLU A 173 -0.34 -13.75 -4.74
CA GLU A 173 0.82 -12.89 -4.42
C GLU A 173 0.35 -11.44 -4.42
N ILE A 174 0.59 -10.75 -3.32
CA ILE A 174 0.21 -9.34 -3.15
C ILE A 174 1.48 -8.51 -3.02
N ARG A 175 1.54 -7.38 -3.73
CA ARG A 175 2.65 -6.43 -3.69
C ARG A 175 2.10 -5.02 -3.56
N ARG A 176 2.59 -4.22 -2.63
CA ARG A 176 2.25 -2.80 -2.54
C ARG A 176 3.15 -2.00 -3.48
N THR A 177 2.55 -1.33 -4.47
CA THR A 177 3.30 -0.67 -5.54
C THR A 177 3.40 0.83 -5.35
N CYS A 178 2.44 1.46 -4.66
CA CYS A 178 2.47 2.89 -4.42
C CYS A 178 1.68 3.27 -3.17
N LEU A 179 2.14 4.32 -2.50
CA LEU A 179 1.41 5.05 -1.47
C LEU A 179 1.00 6.41 -2.04
N LEU A 180 -0.27 6.77 -1.88
CA LEU A 180 -0.86 7.95 -2.49
C LEU A 180 -1.38 8.92 -1.42
N GLY A 181 -1.12 10.20 -1.68
CA GLY A 181 -1.77 11.31 -1.00
C GLY A 181 -2.78 11.99 -1.92
N GLU A 182 -3.25 13.16 -1.50
CA GLU A 182 -4.18 13.98 -2.27
C GLU A 182 -3.60 15.39 -2.45
N LYS A 183 -3.60 15.87 -3.70
CA LYS A 183 -3.22 17.21 -4.07
C LYS A 183 -4.20 17.75 -5.10
N ASP A 184 -4.81 18.89 -4.80
CA ASP A 184 -5.81 19.54 -5.65
C ASP A 184 -6.97 18.60 -6.07
N GLY A 185 -7.42 17.75 -5.15
CA GLY A 185 -8.47 16.76 -5.38
C GLY A 185 -8.05 15.54 -6.22
N GLN A 186 -6.77 15.40 -6.53
CA GLN A 186 -6.23 14.28 -7.29
C GLN A 186 -5.33 13.40 -6.42
N SER A 187 -5.42 12.09 -6.64
CA SER A 187 -4.51 11.14 -6.02
C SER A 187 -3.15 11.21 -6.71
N VAL A 188 -2.11 11.51 -5.96
CA VAL A 188 -0.72 11.60 -6.45
C VAL A 188 0.19 10.72 -5.60
N PRO A 189 1.32 10.23 -6.14
CA PRO A 189 2.31 9.54 -5.32
C PRO A 189 2.70 10.40 -4.11
N LEU A 190 2.75 9.78 -2.94
CA LEU A 190 2.96 10.49 -1.67
C LEU A 190 4.28 11.29 -1.65
N ILE A 191 5.30 10.81 -2.38
CA ILE A 191 6.59 11.50 -2.55
C ILE A 191 6.48 12.80 -3.38
N ASP A 192 5.39 12.99 -4.15
CA ASP A 192 5.18 14.14 -5.06
C ASP A 192 4.26 15.23 -4.46
N LEU A 193 3.78 15.03 -3.21
CA LEU A 193 3.04 16.04 -2.47
C LEU A 193 3.92 17.26 -2.18
#